data_8cec18ea23f680b6b1b833bace2d130b
#
_entry.id   8cec18ea23f680b6b1b833bace2d130b
#
_cell.length_a   1.000
_cell.length_b   1.000
_cell.length_c   1.000
_cell.angle_alpha   90.00
_cell.angle_beta   90.00
_cell.angle_gamma   90.00
#
_symmetry.space_group_name_H-M   'P 1'
#
loop_
_entity.id
_entity.type
_entity.pdbx_description
1 polymer ?
#
loop_
_entity_poly.entity_id
_entity_poly.type
_entity_poly.pdbx_seq_one_letter_code
_entity_poly.pdbx_strand_id
1 'polypeptide(L)'
;FWNFHEPEEGKYDFTGQKDIAAFCRLAQENGMYVIVRPGPYVCAEWEMGGLPWWLLKKKDIKLREQDPYYMERVKLFMNEVGKQLADLQISKGGNIIMVQVENEYGSFGIDKPYIAEIRDIVKQAGFTGVPLFQCDWNSNFENNALDDLLWTINFGTGANIDDQFKRLQELRPDIPLMCSEFWSGWFDHWGAKHETRSAEDLVKGMKEMLDRNISFSLYMTHGGTSSVSYTHL
;
A
#
# COMPACT_ATOMS: atom_id res chain seq x y z
N PHE A 1 0.35 -0.10 10.13
CA PHE A 1 -0.23 1.25 10.13
C PHE A 1 0.57 2.16 11.05
N TRP A 2 0.83 3.39 10.63
CA TRP A 2 1.62 4.32 11.44
C TRP A 2 1.00 4.56 12.81
N ASN A 3 -0.30 4.90 12.88
CA ASN A 3 -0.99 5.14 14.14
C ASN A 3 -1.03 3.93 15.10
N PHE A 4 -0.91 2.71 14.55
CA PHE A 4 -0.87 1.49 15.34
C PHE A 4 0.49 1.28 16.02
N HIS A 5 1.57 1.66 15.34
CA HIS A 5 2.93 1.52 15.84
C HIS A 5 3.44 2.76 16.59
N GLU A 6 2.83 3.94 16.37
CA GLU A 6 3.16 5.19 17.05
C GLU A 6 1.88 5.86 17.58
N PRO A 7 1.22 5.27 18.60
CA PRO A 7 -0.03 5.77 19.17
C PRO A 7 0.12 7.15 19.84
N GLU A 8 1.32 7.48 20.29
CA GLU A 8 1.72 8.79 20.82
C GLU A 8 3.02 9.20 20.11
N GLU A 9 3.17 10.49 19.85
CA GLU A 9 4.35 11.04 19.18
C GLU A 9 5.65 10.60 19.83
N GLY A 10 6.53 9.96 19.05
CA GLY A 10 7.83 9.46 19.51
C GLY A 10 7.79 8.16 20.32
N LYS A 11 6.61 7.57 20.53
CA LYS A 11 6.48 6.29 21.26
C LYS A 11 6.14 5.16 20.30
N TYR A 12 7.17 4.48 19.86
CA TYR A 12 7.05 3.36 18.90
C TYR A 12 6.85 2.02 19.64
N ASP A 13 5.97 1.18 19.09
CA ASP A 13 5.70 -0.15 19.61
C ASP A 13 5.61 -1.17 18.47
N PHE A 14 6.56 -2.09 18.43
CA PHE A 14 6.64 -3.21 17.49
C PHE A 14 6.68 -4.55 18.24
N THR A 15 5.99 -4.65 19.38
CA THR A 15 6.00 -5.83 20.24
C THR A 15 4.67 -6.59 20.22
N GLY A 16 4.67 -7.86 20.60
CA GLY A 16 3.47 -8.68 20.67
C GLY A 16 2.70 -8.71 19.37
N GLN A 17 1.43 -8.31 19.35
CA GLN A 17 0.60 -8.28 18.15
C GLN A 17 1.02 -7.20 17.12
N LYS A 18 1.95 -6.33 17.49
CA LYS A 18 2.50 -5.29 16.62
C LYS A 18 3.87 -5.68 16.03
N ASP A 19 4.38 -6.87 16.30
CA ASP A 19 5.67 -7.34 15.80
C ASP A 19 5.56 -7.74 14.31
N ILE A 20 5.71 -6.73 13.43
CA ILE A 20 5.69 -6.93 11.98
C ILE A 20 6.85 -7.76 11.46
N ALA A 21 8.00 -7.75 12.16
CA ALA A 21 9.15 -8.55 11.78
C ALA A 21 8.91 -10.03 12.09
N ALA A 22 8.30 -10.35 13.25
CA ALA A 22 7.89 -11.72 13.56
C ALA A 22 6.88 -12.24 12.55
N PHE A 23 5.91 -11.40 12.12
CA PHE A 23 4.95 -11.79 11.09
C PHE A 23 5.64 -12.12 9.76
N CYS A 24 6.60 -11.31 9.31
CA CYS A 24 7.36 -11.58 8.08
C CYS A 24 8.17 -12.89 8.21
N ARG A 25 8.81 -13.15 9.35
CA ARG A 25 9.53 -14.41 9.60
C ARG A 25 8.61 -15.62 9.59
N LEU A 26 7.44 -15.50 10.22
CA LEU A 26 6.43 -16.58 10.21
C LEU A 26 5.94 -16.87 8.78
N ALA A 27 5.73 -15.85 7.95
CA ALA A 27 5.43 -16.02 6.54
C ALA A 27 6.56 -16.76 5.81
N GLN A 28 7.81 -16.40 6.08
CA GLN A 28 8.98 -17.10 5.50
C GLN A 28 9.05 -18.57 5.90
N GLU A 29 8.83 -18.89 7.17
CA GLU A 29 8.79 -20.26 7.68
C GLU A 29 7.70 -21.10 6.98
N ASN A 30 6.64 -20.46 6.53
CA ASN A 30 5.56 -21.10 5.75
C ASN A 30 5.77 -21.00 4.23
N GLY A 31 6.95 -20.63 3.74
CA GLY A 31 7.29 -20.57 2.32
C GLY A 31 6.63 -19.42 1.57
N MET A 32 6.15 -18.38 2.26
CA MET A 32 5.49 -17.23 1.64
C MET A 32 6.43 -16.04 1.50
N TYR A 33 6.29 -15.33 0.41
CA TYR A 33 6.90 -14.02 0.21
C TYR A 33 6.00 -12.91 0.78
N VAL A 34 6.61 -11.75 1.04
CA VAL A 34 5.92 -10.59 1.62
C VAL A 34 6.11 -9.37 0.71
N ILE A 35 5.00 -8.68 0.47
CA ILE A 35 4.98 -7.33 -0.11
C ILE A 35 4.63 -6.38 1.04
N VAL A 36 5.51 -5.42 1.33
CA VAL A 36 5.32 -4.48 2.43
C VAL A 36 4.70 -3.18 1.89
N ARG A 37 3.67 -2.71 2.59
CA ARG A 37 2.97 -1.46 2.27
C ARG A 37 2.99 -0.52 3.50
N PRO A 38 4.13 0.16 3.77
CA PRO A 38 4.33 0.89 5.01
C PRO A 38 3.64 2.25 5.07
N GLY A 39 3.14 2.75 3.96
CA GLY A 39 2.52 4.06 3.86
C GLY A 39 3.48 5.18 3.45
N PRO A 40 3.38 6.37 4.09
CA PRO A 40 2.78 6.71 5.39
C PRO A 40 1.27 6.63 5.49
N TYR A 41 0.53 7.00 4.44
CA TYR A 41 -0.89 6.76 4.30
C TYR A 41 -1.11 5.39 3.67
N VAL A 42 -2.02 4.58 4.23
CA VAL A 42 -2.26 3.20 3.77
C VAL A 42 -3.72 2.92 3.41
N CYS A 43 -4.63 3.85 3.65
CA CYS A 43 -6.08 3.67 3.51
C CYS A 43 -6.60 2.53 4.42
N ALA A 44 -6.68 1.33 3.92
CA ALA A 44 -6.88 0.05 4.63
C ALA A 44 -8.17 -0.01 5.46
N GLU A 45 -9.20 0.77 5.12
CA GLU A 45 -10.44 0.89 5.92
C GLU A 45 -10.11 1.17 7.40
N TRP A 46 -9.03 1.92 7.65
CA TRP A 46 -8.50 2.22 8.97
C TRP A 46 -8.60 3.70 9.29
N GLU A 47 -8.68 4.03 10.58
CA GLU A 47 -8.81 5.40 11.06
C GLU A 47 -7.73 6.31 10.47
N MET A 48 -8.15 7.44 9.88
CA MET A 48 -7.30 8.40 9.17
C MET A 48 -6.38 7.78 8.10
N GLY A 49 -6.75 6.61 7.54
CA GLY A 49 -5.90 5.89 6.62
C GLY A 49 -4.54 5.48 7.21
N GLY A 50 -4.49 5.28 8.52
CA GLY A 50 -3.30 4.89 9.26
C GLY A 50 -2.45 6.05 9.78
N LEU A 51 -2.79 7.30 9.46
CA LEU A 51 -2.07 8.46 9.98
C LEU A 51 -2.37 8.69 11.47
N PRO A 52 -1.39 9.03 12.31
CA PRO A 52 -1.63 9.26 13.74
C PRO A 52 -2.44 10.53 14.01
N TRP A 53 -3.40 10.41 14.90
CA TRP A 53 -4.24 11.51 15.35
C TRP A 53 -3.46 12.69 15.94
N TRP A 54 -2.32 12.43 16.59
CA TRP A 54 -1.51 13.46 17.23
C TRP A 54 -0.87 14.45 16.25
N LEU A 55 -0.78 14.08 14.95
CA LEU A 55 -0.38 15.02 13.88
C LEU A 55 -1.32 16.24 13.86
N LEU A 56 -2.61 16.05 14.13
CA LEU A 56 -3.60 17.13 14.13
C LEU A 56 -3.44 18.12 15.28
N LYS A 57 -2.56 17.86 16.26
CA LYS A 57 -2.20 18.84 17.29
C LYS A 57 -1.45 20.04 16.70
N LYS A 58 -0.74 19.84 15.60
CA LYS A 58 -0.11 20.94 14.87
C LYS A 58 -1.16 21.69 14.07
N LYS A 59 -1.39 22.95 14.44
CA LYS A 59 -2.28 23.85 13.71
C LYS A 59 -1.80 23.99 12.28
N ASP A 60 -2.72 23.99 11.33
CA ASP A 60 -2.46 24.20 9.91
C ASP A 60 -1.55 23.14 9.26
N ILE A 61 -1.45 21.93 9.85
CA ILE A 61 -0.73 20.82 9.24
C ILE A 61 -1.35 20.43 7.91
N LYS A 62 -0.51 20.15 6.94
CA LYS A 62 -0.91 19.60 5.64
C LYS A 62 -0.47 18.15 5.54
N LEU A 63 -1.43 17.25 5.62
CA LEU A 63 -1.19 15.81 5.52
C LEU A 63 -1.10 15.39 4.05
N ARG A 64 -0.20 14.45 3.76
CA ARG A 64 0.07 13.96 2.40
C ARG A 64 0.49 15.08 1.44
N GLU A 65 1.23 16.05 1.97
CA GLU A 65 1.84 17.16 1.24
C GLU A 65 3.25 17.42 1.81
N GLN A 66 4.02 18.30 1.16
CA GLN A 66 5.34 18.72 1.63
C GLN A 66 5.29 19.67 2.83
N ASP A 67 4.53 19.34 3.86
CA ASP A 67 4.62 20.05 5.15
C ASP A 67 5.88 19.62 5.90
N PRO A 68 6.77 20.54 6.29
CA PRO A 68 8.06 20.17 6.89
C PRO A 68 7.94 19.32 8.17
N TYR A 69 6.93 19.60 9.00
CA TYR A 69 6.70 18.81 10.21
C TYR A 69 6.17 17.42 9.87
N TYR A 70 5.20 17.33 8.97
CA TYR A 70 4.67 16.05 8.52
C TYR A 70 5.77 15.16 7.93
N MET A 71 6.58 15.72 7.02
CA MET A 71 7.66 14.98 6.36
C MET A 71 8.76 14.53 7.35
N GLU A 72 9.08 15.37 8.36
CA GLU A 72 9.99 14.96 9.42
C GLU A 72 9.45 13.76 10.21
N ARG A 73 8.16 13.79 10.59
CA ARG A 73 7.52 12.68 11.31
C ARG A 73 7.46 11.42 10.47
N VAL A 74 7.11 11.53 9.18
CA VAL A 74 7.14 10.41 8.23
C VAL A 74 8.53 9.77 8.17
N LYS A 75 9.58 10.59 8.07
CA LYS A 75 10.96 10.09 8.04
C LYS A 75 11.33 9.33 9.31
N LEU A 76 10.96 9.85 10.48
CA LEU A 76 11.23 9.18 11.76
C LEU A 76 10.49 7.85 11.84
N PHE A 77 9.19 7.81 11.52
CA PHE A 77 8.42 6.58 11.50
C PHE A 77 8.99 5.56 10.51
N MET A 78 9.30 5.98 9.29
CA MET A 78 9.81 5.08 8.26
C MET A 78 11.19 4.49 8.65
N ASN A 79 12.03 5.26 9.35
CA ASN A 79 13.27 4.75 9.91
C ASN A 79 13.02 3.65 10.96
N GLU A 80 12.01 3.80 11.82
CA GLU A 80 11.65 2.74 12.78
C GLU A 80 11.14 1.47 12.06
N VAL A 81 10.31 1.62 11.02
CA VAL A 81 9.91 0.50 10.16
C VAL A 81 11.11 -0.16 9.51
N GLY A 82 12.07 0.63 9.02
CA GLY A 82 13.32 0.13 8.43
C GLY A 82 14.14 -0.69 9.40
N LYS A 83 14.26 -0.28 10.66
CA LYS A 83 14.94 -1.06 11.72
C LYS A 83 14.31 -2.46 11.91
N GLN A 84 13.01 -2.58 11.71
CA GLN A 84 12.30 -3.86 11.85
C GLN A 84 12.44 -4.74 10.60
N LEU A 85 12.40 -4.17 9.40
CA LEU A 85 12.13 -4.91 8.17
C LEU A 85 13.25 -4.87 7.13
N ALA A 86 14.16 -3.89 7.17
CA ALA A 86 15.15 -3.71 6.09
C ALA A 86 16.11 -4.90 5.92
N ASP A 87 16.34 -5.70 6.96
CA ASP A 87 17.16 -6.90 6.89
C ASP A 87 16.38 -8.15 6.46
N LEU A 88 15.05 -8.05 6.32
CA LEU A 88 14.19 -9.14 5.84
C LEU A 88 13.94 -9.10 4.33
N GLN A 89 14.62 -8.22 3.59
CA GLN A 89 14.57 -8.20 2.13
C GLN A 89 15.15 -9.48 1.54
N ILE A 90 14.59 -9.95 0.43
CA ILE A 90 15.05 -11.18 -0.25
C ILE A 90 16.53 -11.11 -0.65
N SER A 91 17.01 -9.92 -1.00
CA SER A 91 18.44 -9.67 -1.29
C SER A 91 19.36 -9.91 -0.10
N LYS A 92 18.82 -10.00 1.11
CA LYS A 92 19.55 -10.27 2.36
C LYS A 92 19.19 -11.65 2.95
N GLY A 93 18.47 -12.50 2.19
CA GLY A 93 18.06 -13.84 2.64
C GLY A 93 16.71 -13.88 3.36
N GLY A 94 15.99 -12.76 3.43
CA GLY A 94 14.61 -12.70 3.92
C GLY A 94 13.58 -13.03 2.85
N ASN A 95 12.35 -12.63 3.07
CA ASN A 95 11.21 -12.94 2.19
C ASN A 95 10.46 -11.70 1.67
N ILE A 96 10.88 -10.49 2.01
CA ILE A 96 10.30 -9.27 1.46
C ILE A 96 10.79 -9.10 0.03
N ILE A 97 9.86 -9.05 -0.92
CA ILE A 97 10.16 -8.99 -2.36
C ILE A 97 9.85 -7.64 -3.00
N MET A 98 8.98 -6.83 -2.40
CA MET A 98 8.60 -5.51 -2.90
C MET A 98 8.17 -4.60 -1.74
N VAL A 99 8.33 -3.28 -1.92
CA VAL A 99 7.86 -2.27 -0.95
C VAL A 99 7.11 -1.16 -1.66
N GLN A 100 5.91 -0.84 -1.19
CA GLN A 100 5.08 0.23 -1.73
C GLN A 100 5.51 1.59 -1.21
N VAL A 101 5.42 2.58 -2.07
CA VAL A 101 5.61 4.00 -1.78
C VAL A 101 4.24 4.67 -1.77
N GLU A 102 3.81 5.17 -0.62
CA GLU A 102 2.51 5.82 -0.41
C GLU A 102 1.33 4.88 -0.77
N ASN A 103 0.13 5.39 -0.97
CA ASN A 103 -1.03 4.61 -1.41
C ASN A 103 -1.99 5.47 -2.24
N GLU A 104 -2.19 5.09 -3.50
CA GLU A 104 -3.17 5.71 -4.42
C GLU A 104 -3.12 7.25 -4.40
N TYR A 105 -1.92 7.80 -4.37
CA TYR A 105 -1.74 9.25 -4.22
C TYR A 105 -2.29 10.06 -5.40
N GLY A 106 -2.33 9.48 -6.61
CA GLY A 106 -2.93 10.12 -7.78
C GLY A 106 -4.42 10.38 -7.64
N SER A 107 -5.10 9.63 -6.75
CA SER A 107 -6.50 9.84 -6.38
C SER A 107 -6.68 10.95 -5.31
N PHE A 108 -5.59 11.36 -4.64
CA PHE A 108 -5.59 12.39 -3.62
C PHE A 108 -5.02 13.72 -4.13
N GLY A 109 -3.91 13.70 -4.84
CA GLY A 109 -3.20 14.90 -5.24
C GLY A 109 -2.29 14.69 -6.45
N ILE A 110 -1.59 15.76 -6.82
CA ILE A 110 -0.69 15.81 -7.97
C ILE A 110 0.73 16.31 -7.60
N ASP A 111 1.10 16.23 -6.33
CA ASP A 111 2.43 16.65 -5.84
C ASP A 111 3.48 15.56 -6.08
N LYS A 112 4.00 15.48 -7.30
CA LYS A 112 5.05 14.54 -7.69
C LYS A 112 6.33 14.68 -6.84
N PRO A 113 6.81 15.89 -6.46
CA PRO A 113 7.87 16.06 -5.49
C PRO A 113 7.62 15.40 -4.14
N TYR A 114 6.40 15.46 -3.60
CA TYR A 114 6.03 14.75 -2.37
C TYR A 114 6.27 13.23 -2.50
N ILE A 115 5.78 12.61 -3.57
CA ILE A 115 5.98 11.18 -3.81
C ILE A 115 7.46 10.83 -3.97
N ALA A 116 8.24 11.69 -4.64
CA ALA A 116 9.67 11.50 -4.78
C ALA A 116 10.39 11.53 -3.41
N GLU A 117 9.99 12.43 -2.52
CA GLU A 117 10.53 12.51 -1.16
C GLU A 117 10.14 11.28 -0.32
N ILE A 118 8.88 10.80 -0.41
CA ILE A 118 8.47 9.56 0.26
C ILE A 118 9.29 8.36 -0.24
N ARG A 119 9.50 8.22 -1.56
CA ARG A 119 10.39 7.20 -2.13
C ARG A 119 11.80 7.27 -1.53
N ASP A 120 12.36 8.47 -1.43
CA ASP A 120 13.71 8.66 -0.92
C ASP A 120 13.80 8.35 0.58
N ILE A 121 12.77 8.68 1.35
CA ILE A 121 12.64 8.30 2.76
C ILE A 121 12.59 6.77 2.90
N VAL A 122 11.81 6.08 2.07
CA VAL A 122 11.76 4.60 2.06
C VAL A 122 13.13 4.00 1.74
N LYS A 123 13.84 4.54 0.74
CA LYS A 123 15.21 4.12 0.42
C LYS A 123 16.18 4.37 1.59
N GLN A 124 16.10 5.55 2.23
CA GLN A 124 16.93 5.91 3.38
C GLN A 124 16.67 5.02 4.60
N ALA A 125 15.45 4.53 4.77
CA ALA A 125 15.08 3.56 5.80
C ALA A 125 15.67 2.16 5.57
N GLY A 126 16.37 1.94 4.44
CA GLY A 126 17.10 0.71 4.15
C GLY A 126 16.44 -0.21 3.11
N PHE A 127 15.33 0.19 2.50
CA PHE A 127 14.66 -0.60 1.46
C PHE A 127 15.27 -0.32 0.08
N THR A 128 16.45 -0.88 -0.16
CA THR A 128 17.23 -0.67 -1.39
C THR A 128 17.54 -1.96 -2.15
N GLY A 129 17.21 -3.10 -1.57
CA GLY A 129 17.52 -4.42 -2.13
C GLY A 129 16.34 -5.11 -2.84
N VAL A 130 15.23 -4.41 -2.99
CA VAL A 130 14.00 -4.90 -3.65
C VAL A 130 13.37 -3.78 -4.46
N PRO A 131 12.56 -4.10 -5.49
CA PRO A 131 11.80 -3.11 -6.22
C PRO A 131 10.87 -2.30 -5.30
N LEU A 132 10.85 -0.98 -5.48
CA LEU A 132 9.82 -0.11 -4.94
C LEU A 132 8.72 0.07 -5.99
N PHE A 133 7.47 0.19 -5.55
CA PHE A 133 6.34 0.36 -6.45
C PHE A 133 5.33 1.40 -5.95
N GLN A 134 4.56 1.92 -6.90
CA GLN A 134 3.40 2.77 -6.66
C GLN A 134 2.15 2.05 -7.17
N CYS A 135 1.03 2.22 -6.50
CA CYS A 135 -0.27 1.78 -6.99
C CYS A 135 -1.22 2.96 -7.14
N ASP A 136 -2.11 2.86 -8.12
CA ASP A 136 -3.23 3.78 -8.29
C ASP A 136 -4.30 3.16 -9.22
N TRP A 137 -5.39 3.88 -9.42
CA TRP A 137 -6.38 3.55 -10.44
C TRP A 137 -5.82 3.88 -11.83
N ASN A 138 -6.28 3.18 -12.86
CA ASN A 138 -5.84 3.40 -14.23
C ASN A 138 -6.10 4.83 -14.75
N SER A 139 -7.06 5.55 -14.15
CA SER A 139 -7.36 6.94 -14.49
C SER A 139 -6.43 7.96 -13.83
N ASN A 140 -5.70 7.59 -12.77
CA ASN A 140 -5.02 8.52 -11.88
C ASN A 140 -3.52 8.26 -11.73
N PHE A 141 -3.02 7.08 -12.12
CA PHE A 141 -1.63 6.69 -11.85
C PHE A 141 -0.59 7.64 -12.48
N GLU A 142 -0.91 8.24 -13.64
CA GLU A 142 -0.01 9.17 -14.33
C GLU A 142 0.25 10.45 -13.55
N ASN A 143 -0.68 10.86 -12.68
CA ASN A 143 -0.59 12.12 -11.97
C ASN A 143 0.72 12.27 -11.19
N ASN A 144 1.22 11.18 -10.63
CA ASN A 144 2.40 11.17 -9.74
C ASN A 144 3.38 10.05 -10.04
N ALA A 145 3.24 9.33 -11.14
CA ALA A 145 4.10 8.21 -11.46
C ALA A 145 5.57 8.63 -11.56
N LEU A 146 6.44 7.96 -10.80
CA LEU A 146 7.88 8.12 -10.86
C LEU A 146 8.50 7.07 -11.79
N ASP A 147 9.47 7.49 -12.60
CA ASP A 147 10.04 6.61 -13.63
C ASP A 147 10.89 5.48 -13.08
N ASP A 148 11.43 5.64 -11.89
CA ASP A 148 12.26 4.65 -11.21
C ASP A 148 11.48 3.68 -10.31
N LEU A 149 10.14 3.78 -10.29
CA LEU A 149 9.27 2.86 -9.57
C LEU A 149 8.53 1.91 -10.52
N LEU A 150 8.19 0.73 -10.04
CA LEU A 150 7.23 -0.14 -10.70
C LEU A 150 5.82 0.45 -10.52
N TRP A 151 5.05 0.51 -11.61
CA TRP A 151 3.67 1.01 -11.55
C TRP A 151 2.71 -0.17 -11.55
N THR A 152 1.77 -0.17 -10.62
CA THR A 152 0.73 -1.18 -10.51
C THR A 152 -0.65 -0.51 -10.55
N ILE A 153 -1.65 -1.23 -11.05
CA ILE A 153 -3.01 -0.70 -11.22
C ILE A 153 -3.96 -1.46 -10.30
N ASN A 154 -4.78 -0.72 -9.54
CA ASN A 154 -5.79 -1.27 -8.65
C ASN A 154 -7.17 -1.25 -9.32
N PHE A 155 -7.91 -2.35 -9.26
CA PHE A 155 -9.28 -2.46 -9.77
C PHE A 155 -10.00 -3.66 -9.17
N GLY A 156 -11.33 -3.71 -9.34
CA GLY A 156 -12.17 -4.77 -8.80
C GLY A 156 -12.68 -5.76 -9.84
N THR A 157 -13.43 -6.74 -9.34
CA THR A 157 -14.15 -7.73 -10.15
C THR A 157 -15.07 -7.06 -11.18
N GLY A 158 -15.16 -7.64 -12.36
CA GLY A 158 -15.97 -7.12 -13.48
C GLY A 158 -15.28 -6.05 -14.33
N ALA A 159 -14.07 -5.59 -13.95
CA ALA A 159 -13.30 -4.69 -14.78
C ALA A 159 -12.83 -5.36 -16.08
N ASN A 160 -12.76 -4.60 -17.17
CA ASN A 160 -12.09 -5.04 -18.39
C ASN A 160 -10.58 -4.95 -18.19
N ILE A 161 -9.91 -6.10 -18.10
CA ILE A 161 -8.47 -6.18 -17.76
C ILE A 161 -7.61 -5.42 -18.78
N ASP A 162 -7.92 -5.55 -20.08
CA ASP A 162 -7.14 -4.92 -21.14
C ASP A 162 -7.23 -3.38 -21.03
N ASP A 163 -8.42 -2.84 -20.75
CA ASP A 163 -8.62 -1.41 -20.55
C ASP A 163 -7.87 -0.88 -19.30
N GLN A 164 -7.77 -1.70 -18.23
CA GLN A 164 -7.07 -1.30 -17.00
C GLN A 164 -5.57 -1.06 -17.26
N PHE A 165 -4.95 -1.88 -18.09
CA PHE A 165 -3.51 -1.79 -18.33
C PHE A 165 -3.12 -1.07 -19.62
N LYS A 166 -4.09 -0.75 -20.48
CA LYS A 166 -3.84 -0.15 -21.81
C LYS A 166 -2.90 1.05 -21.74
N ARG A 167 -3.23 2.03 -20.90
CA ARG A 167 -2.44 3.26 -20.81
C ARG A 167 -1.04 3.02 -20.23
N LEU A 168 -0.93 2.13 -19.24
CA LEU A 168 0.35 1.76 -18.68
C LEU A 168 1.26 1.10 -19.73
N GLN A 169 0.72 0.19 -20.53
CA GLN A 169 1.46 -0.48 -21.61
C GLN A 169 1.86 0.47 -22.75
N GLU A 170 1.02 1.47 -23.07
CA GLU A 170 1.38 2.52 -24.03
C GLU A 170 2.60 3.32 -23.58
N LEU A 171 2.70 3.61 -22.29
CA LEU A 171 3.81 4.38 -21.71
C LEU A 171 5.05 3.53 -21.43
N ARG A 172 4.84 2.28 -21.03
CA ARG A 172 5.89 1.33 -20.62
C ARG A 172 5.58 -0.08 -21.13
N PRO A 173 5.81 -0.36 -22.41
CA PRO A 173 5.41 -1.64 -23.02
C PRO A 173 6.10 -2.87 -22.39
N ASP A 174 7.29 -2.71 -21.84
CA ASP A 174 8.09 -3.81 -21.28
C ASP A 174 7.97 -3.95 -19.74
N ILE A 175 7.09 -3.17 -19.08
CA ILE A 175 6.92 -3.27 -17.64
C ILE A 175 6.14 -4.54 -17.27
N PRO A 176 6.54 -5.26 -16.21
CA PRO A 176 5.71 -6.33 -15.65
C PRO A 176 4.37 -5.77 -15.18
N LEU A 177 3.27 -6.40 -15.58
CA LEU A 177 1.94 -5.96 -15.19
C LEU A 177 1.53 -6.59 -13.85
N MET A 178 0.95 -5.77 -12.99
CA MET A 178 0.45 -6.21 -11.68
C MET A 178 -0.77 -5.41 -11.25
N CYS A 179 -1.82 -6.12 -10.81
CA CYS A 179 -2.90 -5.56 -10.00
C CYS A 179 -2.53 -5.73 -8.53
N SER A 180 -2.11 -4.66 -7.88
CA SER A 180 -1.67 -4.72 -6.47
C SER A 180 -2.80 -4.78 -5.46
N GLU A 181 -4.01 -4.38 -5.88
CA GLU A 181 -5.25 -4.61 -5.16
C GLU A 181 -6.34 -5.04 -6.13
N PHE A 182 -6.65 -6.34 -6.13
CA PHE A 182 -7.80 -6.86 -6.86
C PHE A 182 -8.97 -7.01 -5.89
N TRP A 183 -9.96 -6.12 -6.01
CA TRP A 183 -11.05 -6.02 -5.05
C TRP A 183 -12.14 -7.05 -5.32
N SER A 184 -12.38 -7.91 -4.33
CA SER A 184 -13.46 -8.91 -4.34
C SER A 184 -14.78 -8.41 -3.74
N GLY A 185 -14.85 -7.16 -3.29
CA GLY A 185 -16.00 -6.51 -2.68
C GLY A 185 -15.94 -5.00 -2.82
N TRP A 186 -16.77 -4.31 -2.08
CA TRP A 186 -16.77 -2.86 -1.98
C TRP A 186 -17.29 -2.43 -0.61
N PHE A 187 -17.17 -1.15 -0.30
CA PHE A 187 -17.67 -0.57 0.94
C PHE A 187 -19.19 -0.62 1.02
N ASP A 188 -19.72 -0.95 2.20
CA ASP A 188 -21.10 -0.66 2.54
C ASP A 188 -21.23 0.81 2.97
N HIS A 189 -22.36 1.41 2.63
CA HIS A 189 -22.69 2.77 3.02
C HIS A 189 -24.00 2.79 3.82
N TRP A 190 -24.07 3.63 4.84
CA TRP A 190 -25.27 3.82 5.62
C TRP A 190 -26.48 4.18 4.74
N GLY A 191 -27.56 3.43 4.86
CA GLY A 191 -28.77 3.63 4.07
C GLY A 191 -28.72 3.13 2.64
N ALA A 192 -27.60 2.59 2.18
CA ALA A 192 -27.50 1.95 0.87
C ALA A 192 -27.76 0.44 0.95
N LYS A 193 -27.94 -0.17 -0.22
CA LYS A 193 -28.02 -1.63 -0.33
C LYS A 193 -26.65 -2.23 -0.05
N HIS A 194 -26.63 -3.33 0.69
CA HIS A 194 -25.40 -4.10 0.94
C HIS A 194 -24.69 -4.50 -0.37
N GLU A 195 -23.40 -4.22 -0.44
CA GLU A 195 -22.56 -4.51 -1.59
C GLU A 195 -22.19 -6.00 -1.61
N THR A 196 -22.39 -6.62 -2.76
CA THR A 196 -22.04 -8.04 -2.97
C THR A 196 -21.35 -8.23 -4.31
N ARG A 197 -20.46 -9.17 -4.37
CA ARG A 197 -19.80 -9.65 -5.60
C ARG A 197 -19.89 -11.16 -5.67
N SER A 198 -19.99 -11.70 -6.88
CA SER A 198 -20.04 -13.15 -7.03
C SER A 198 -18.66 -13.78 -6.98
N ALA A 199 -18.58 -15.01 -6.48
CA ALA A 199 -17.34 -15.78 -6.51
C ALA A 199 -16.90 -16.09 -7.95
N GLU A 200 -17.86 -16.25 -8.85
CA GLU A 200 -17.63 -16.48 -10.28
C GLU A 200 -16.91 -15.30 -10.93
N ASP A 201 -17.31 -14.06 -10.62
CA ASP A 201 -16.65 -12.84 -11.14
C ASP A 201 -15.23 -12.71 -10.61
N LEU A 202 -15.00 -13.07 -9.34
CA LEU A 202 -13.67 -13.09 -8.76
C LEU A 202 -12.76 -14.09 -9.49
N VAL A 203 -13.21 -15.34 -9.61
CA VAL A 203 -12.46 -16.41 -10.27
C VAL A 203 -12.20 -16.08 -11.74
N LYS A 204 -13.19 -15.52 -12.43
CA LYS A 204 -13.06 -15.06 -13.82
C LYS A 204 -11.96 -14.01 -13.95
N GLY A 205 -11.99 -12.95 -13.13
CA GLY A 205 -10.98 -11.90 -13.17
C GLY A 205 -9.57 -12.43 -12.86
N MET A 206 -9.43 -13.29 -11.86
CA MET A 206 -8.15 -13.95 -11.55
C MET A 206 -7.62 -14.75 -12.75
N LYS A 207 -8.50 -15.58 -13.38
CA LYS A 207 -8.15 -16.37 -14.56
C LYS A 207 -7.72 -15.49 -15.73
N GLU A 208 -8.47 -14.43 -16.00
CA GLU A 208 -8.15 -13.49 -17.08
C GLU A 208 -6.80 -12.79 -16.88
N MET A 209 -6.43 -12.45 -15.64
CA MET A 209 -5.10 -11.92 -15.33
C MET A 209 -4.01 -12.96 -15.52
N LEU A 210 -4.21 -14.19 -15.04
CA LEU A 210 -3.25 -15.28 -15.23
C LEU A 210 -3.03 -15.62 -16.71
N ASP A 211 -4.09 -15.68 -17.51
CA ASP A 211 -4.03 -15.94 -18.95
C ASP A 211 -3.23 -14.86 -19.71
N ARG A 212 -3.10 -13.66 -19.14
CA ARG A 212 -2.32 -12.51 -19.65
C ARG A 212 -0.96 -12.34 -18.98
N ASN A 213 -0.55 -13.27 -18.12
CA ASN A 213 0.69 -13.18 -17.33
C ASN A 213 0.74 -11.91 -16.46
N ILE A 214 -0.39 -11.51 -15.88
CA ILE A 214 -0.50 -10.38 -14.98
C ILE A 214 -0.49 -10.88 -13.53
N SER A 215 0.41 -10.35 -12.72
CA SER A 215 0.45 -10.62 -11.28
C SER A 215 -0.70 -9.91 -10.57
N PHE A 216 -1.19 -10.48 -9.47
CA PHE A 216 -2.23 -9.82 -8.67
C PHE A 216 -2.10 -10.15 -7.18
N SER A 217 -2.64 -9.26 -6.36
CA SER A 217 -2.84 -9.44 -4.93
C SER A 217 -4.31 -9.20 -4.61
N LEU A 218 -4.96 -10.17 -3.96
CA LEU A 218 -6.36 -10.03 -3.56
C LEU A 218 -6.48 -9.00 -2.42
N TYR A 219 -7.42 -8.09 -2.56
CA TYR A 219 -7.75 -7.14 -1.53
C TYR A 219 -9.26 -7.23 -1.16
N MET A 220 -9.63 -7.90 -0.06
CA MET A 220 -8.72 -8.53 0.92
C MET A 220 -9.04 -10.02 1.01
N THR A 221 -8.03 -10.85 1.20
CA THR A 221 -8.22 -12.26 1.59
C THR A 221 -8.57 -12.35 3.08
N HIS A 222 -8.03 -11.45 3.88
CA HIS A 222 -8.28 -11.31 5.30
C HIS A 222 -8.56 -9.85 5.63
N GLY A 223 -9.73 -9.55 6.16
CA GLY A 223 -10.04 -8.31 6.84
C GLY A 223 -9.60 -8.39 8.31
N GLY A 224 -10.01 -7.46 9.08
CA GLY A 224 -9.70 -7.39 10.50
C GLY A 224 -10.55 -6.33 11.15
N THR A 225 -10.05 -5.76 12.23
CA THR A 225 -10.67 -4.59 12.83
C THR A 225 -10.56 -3.41 11.89
N SER A 226 -11.68 -2.84 11.51
CA SER A 226 -11.77 -1.66 10.66
C SER A 226 -12.03 -0.39 11.46
N SER A 227 -11.92 0.74 10.75
CA SER A 227 -12.10 2.07 11.32
C SER A 227 -13.48 2.33 11.88
N VAL A 228 -13.53 3.21 12.85
CA VAL A 228 -14.71 3.89 13.40
C VAL A 228 -15.77 2.95 13.97
N SER A 229 -16.82 2.70 13.22
CA SER A 229 -17.99 1.93 13.71
C SER A 229 -17.89 0.45 13.42
N TYR A 230 -16.80 0.01 12.81
CA TYR A 230 -16.62 -1.36 12.38
C TYR A 230 -15.58 -2.05 13.22
N THR A 231 -15.92 -3.22 13.70
CA THR A 231 -15.00 -4.06 14.44
C THR A 231 -14.35 -5.12 13.56
N HIS A 232 -15.03 -5.52 12.49
CA HIS A 232 -14.56 -6.55 11.55
C HIS A 232 -15.13 -6.29 10.15
N LEU A 233 -14.40 -6.67 9.14
CA LEU A 233 -14.83 -6.81 7.75
C LEU A 233 -15.08 -8.27 7.41
#